data_5d30c6a1501804250309eace276102ac
#
_entry.id   5d30c6a1501804250309eace276102ac
#
_cell.length_a   1.000
_cell.length_b   1.000
_cell.length_c   1.000
_cell.angle_alpha   90.00
_cell.angle_beta   90.00
_cell.angle_gamma   90.00
#
_symmetry.space_group_name_H-M   'P 1'
#
loop_
_entity.id
_entity.type
_entity.pdbx_description
1 polymer ?
#
loop_
_entity_poly.entity_id
_entity_poly.type
_entity_poly.pdbx_seq_one_letter_code
_entity_poly.pdbx_strand_id
1 'polypeptide(L)'
;RANPALANAHLTQVSATDTEVVVVSREGRVAHVVMPGTRAVLWTDAGPWVLDRIDISGDLAVKRSLAMRLMQADKTLALTAFKVDTGTLGLLYVDGAFDRTLDAGSHWFWKVGRVVTLKLVDLRHCTHEVTGQEILTRDRVTVRVNLSAQFRVTDAVLAATKTPDFVEALHRSLQLAFRKSLGSKTLDELLGDKAAVNVEAAAEVRAQMADLGLEVGDIALKDVILPGEMRDIMNTVVAAQKEAEANVIRRREETSATRSLLNTAKVMSENPVMLRLKELEALEVVAGKVDKLTVHNGTQGLMTD
;
A
#
# COMPACT_ATOMS: atom_id res chain seq x y z
N ARG A 1 -23.83 -68.05 -2.64
CA ARG A 1 -22.65 -68.24 -1.78
C ARG A 1 -21.46 -68.45 -2.72
N ALA A 2 -20.47 -67.53 -2.71
CA ALA A 2 -19.30 -67.59 -3.59
C ALA A 2 -18.47 -68.87 -3.27
N ASN A 3 -18.04 -69.58 -4.33
CA ASN A 3 -17.10 -70.67 -4.20
C ASN A 3 -15.72 -70.10 -3.92
N PRO A 4 -15.14 -70.28 -2.71
CA PRO A 4 -13.87 -69.64 -2.33
C PRO A 4 -12.70 -70.09 -3.23
N ALA A 5 -12.70 -71.30 -3.73
CA ALA A 5 -11.67 -71.82 -4.60
C ALA A 5 -11.64 -71.14 -5.97
N LEU A 6 -12.77 -70.86 -6.57
CA LEU A 6 -12.90 -70.13 -7.82
C LEU A 6 -12.55 -68.61 -7.60
N ALA A 7 -12.95 -68.06 -6.46
CA ALA A 7 -12.62 -66.67 -6.15
C ALA A 7 -11.09 -66.46 -6.03
N ASN A 8 -10.39 -67.36 -5.32
CA ASN A 8 -8.95 -67.30 -5.17
C ASN A 8 -8.16 -67.58 -6.46
N ALA A 9 -8.74 -68.32 -7.40
CA ALA A 9 -8.11 -68.60 -8.71
C ALA A 9 -8.13 -67.36 -9.65
N HIS A 10 -9.21 -66.58 -9.62
CA HIS A 10 -9.43 -65.52 -10.59
C HIS A 10 -9.48 -64.12 -10.01
N LEU A 11 -9.43 -63.96 -8.69
CA LEU A 11 -9.59 -62.65 -8.04
C LEU A 11 -8.36 -62.35 -7.12
N THR A 12 -7.77 -61.21 -7.31
CA THR A 12 -6.75 -60.67 -6.44
C THR A 12 -7.40 -59.65 -5.50
N GLN A 13 -7.36 -59.90 -4.19
CA GLN A 13 -7.83 -58.96 -3.18
C GLN A 13 -6.71 -58.04 -2.77
N VAL A 14 -6.96 -56.72 -2.82
CA VAL A 14 -6.06 -55.68 -2.33
C VAL A 14 -6.76 -54.95 -1.20
N SER A 15 -6.16 -54.98 0.00
CA SER A 15 -6.64 -54.24 1.18
C SER A 15 -5.64 -53.15 1.57
N ALA A 16 -6.12 -52.04 2.01
CA ALA A 16 -5.36 -50.95 2.60
C ALA A 16 -5.57 -50.97 4.13
N THR A 17 -4.54 -50.72 4.90
CA THR A 17 -4.64 -50.47 6.34
C THR A 17 -5.26 -49.10 6.59
N ASP A 18 -5.54 -48.75 7.83
CA ASP A 18 -6.15 -47.43 8.18
C ASP A 18 -5.19 -46.25 7.93
N THR A 19 -3.88 -46.53 7.80
CA THR A 19 -2.83 -45.54 7.63
C THR A 19 -2.19 -45.56 6.24
N GLU A 20 -2.74 -46.32 5.29
CA GLU A 20 -2.13 -46.41 3.96
C GLU A 20 -3.17 -46.19 2.85
N VAL A 21 -2.70 -45.64 1.71
CA VAL A 21 -3.38 -45.60 0.43
C VAL A 21 -2.63 -46.57 -0.51
N VAL A 22 -3.40 -47.44 -1.22
CA VAL A 22 -2.80 -48.32 -2.22
C VAL A 22 -3.18 -47.86 -3.61
N VAL A 23 -2.18 -47.45 -4.40
CA VAL A 23 -2.38 -47.10 -5.81
C VAL A 23 -2.13 -48.36 -6.65
N VAL A 24 -3.16 -48.80 -7.32
CA VAL A 24 -3.13 -49.96 -8.20
C VAL A 24 -2.91 -49.50 -9.63
N SER A 25 -1.85 -49.98 -10.25
CA SER A 25 -1.49 -49.61 -11.63
C SER A 25 -1.40 -50.85 -12.51
N ARG A 26 -1.68 -50.65 -13.80
CA ARG A 26 -1.46 -51.63 -14.85
C ARG A 26 -0.77 -50.97 -16.03
N GLU A 27 0.28 -51.56 -16.56
CA GLU A 27 1.04 -51.04 -17.70
C GLU A 27 1.43 -49.55 -17.51
N GLY A 28 1.79 -49.17 -16.28
CA GLY A 28 2.17 -47.80 -15.94
C GLY A 28 1.00 -46.80 -15.73
N ARG A 29 -0.25 -47.22 -15.98
CA ARG A 29 -1.46 -46.39 -15.78
C ARG A 29 -2.15 -46.75 -14.47
N VAL A 30 -2.62 -45.74 -13.75
CA VAL A 30 -3.43 -45.93 -12.54
C VAL A 30 -4.79 -46.49 -12.92
N ALA A 31 -5.12 -47.64 -12.38
CA ALA A 31 -6.43 -48.28 -12.59
C ALA A 31 -7.34 -48.03 -11.41
N HIS A 32 -6.86 -48.10 -10.17
CA HIS A 32 -7.67 -47.93 -8.98
C HIS A 32 -6.87 -47.37 -7.82
N VAL A 33 -7.56 -46.72 -6.88
CA VAL A 33 -7.00 -46.23 -5.61
C VAL A 33 -7.81 -46.86 -4.48
N VAL A 34 -7.14 -47.61 -3.64
CA VAL A 34 -7.76 -48.25 -2.46
C VAL A 34 -7.55 -47.29 -1.28
N MET A 35 -8.65 -46.82 -0.73
CA MET A 35 -8.65 -45.88 0.40
C MET A 35 -8.32 -46.62 1.70
N PRO A 36 -7.83 -45.89 2.72
CA PRO A 36 -7.57 -46.47 4.05
C PRO A 36 -8.76 -47.23 4.60
N GLY A 37 -8.49 -48.36 5.22
CA GLY A 37 -9.50 -49.25 5.82
C GLY A 37 -10.45 -49.90 4.81
N THR A 38 -10.20 -49.77 3.49
CA THR A 38 -11.00 -50.39 2.47
C THR A 38 -10.28 -51.51 1.72
N ARG A 39 -11.02 -52.24 0.90
CA ARG A 39 -10.49 -53.27 0.04
C ARG A 39 -11.06 -53.16 -1.36
N ALA A 40 -10.27 -53.54 -2.35
CA ALA A 40 -10.66 -53.73 -3.72
C ALA A 40 -10.44 -55.18 -4.15
N VAL A 41 -11.22 -55.64 -5.08
CA VAL A 41 -11.11 -56.96 -5.71
C VAL A 41 -10.91 -56.78 -7.20
N LEU A 42 -9.84 -57.34 -7.73
CA LEU A 42 -9.39 -57.18 -9.11
C LEU A 42 -9.37 -58.57 -9.80
N TRP A 43 -9.66 -58.61 -11.09
CA TRP A 43 -9.47 -59.85 -11.86
C TRP A 43 -7.96 -60.16 -12.01
N THR A 44 -7.54 -61.33 -11.59
CA THR A 44 -6.15 -61.76 -11.71
C THR A 44 -5.69 -61.80 -13.15
N ASP A 45 -6.52 -62.32 -14.05
CA ASP A 45 -6.26 -62.45 -15.49
C ASP A 45 -6.17 -61.09 -16.21
N ALA A 46 -6.68 -60.04 -15.60
CA ALA A 46 -6.54 -58.67 -16.13
C ALA A 46 -5.21 -58.01 -15.70
N GLY A 47 -4.34 -58.69 -14.89
CA GLY A 47 -3.04 -58.23 -14.49
C GLY A 47 -1.97 -58.28 -15.61
N PRO A 48 -0.71 -58.05 -15.28
CA PRO A 48 -0.17 -57.89 -13.90
C PRO A 48 -0.52 -56.56 -13.25
N TRP A 49 -0.88 -56.63 -11.96
CA TRP A 49 -1.15 -55.45 -11.13
C TRP A 49 0.10 -55.06 -10.36
N VAL A 50 0.45 -53.75 -10.41
CA VAL A 50 1.50 -53.14 -9.59
C VAL A 50 0.82 -52.41 -8.45
N LEU A 51 1.23 -52.66 -7.24
CA LEU A 51 0.66 -52.08 -6.01
C LEU A 51 1.69 -51.18 -5.35
N ASP A 52 1.45 -49.85 -5.41
CA ASP A 52 2.24 -48.86 -4.70
C ASP A 52 1.52 -48.56 -3.37
N ARG A 53 2.10 -49.03 -2.25
CA ARG A 53 1.58 -48.78 -0.89
C ARG A 53 2.23 -47.54 -0.32
N ILE A 54 1.41 -46.58 0.05
CA ILE A 54 1.84 -45.26 0.51
C ILE A 54 1.32 -45.03 1.92
N ASP A 55 2.25 -44.93 2.86
CA ASP A 55 1.93 -44.58 4.25
C ASP A 55 1.57 -43.11 4.34
N ILE A 56 0.40 -42.81 4.91
CA ILE A 56 -0.15 -41.45 5.11
C ILE A 56 -0.23 -41.10 6.60
N SER A 57 0.38 -41.91 7.48
CA SER A 57 0.39 -41.61 8.92
C SER A 57 1.22 -40.37 9.26
N GLY A 58 2.29 -40.13 8.51
CA GLY A 58 3.21 -39.02 8.69
C GLY A 58 2.95 -37.88 7.68
N ASP A 59 3.60 -37.95 6.53
CA ASP A 59 3.54 -36.92 5.50
C ASP A 59 2.39 -37.18 4.51
N LEU A 60 1.52 -36.21 4.36
CA LEU A 60 0.39 -36.25 3.42
C LEU A 60 0.77 -35.76 2.02
N ALA A 61 1.98 -35.26 1.79
CA ALA A 61 2.39 -34.70 0.51
C ALA A 61 2.44 -35.77 -0.60
N VAL A 62 1.90 -35.44 -1.75
CA VAL A 62 1.90 -36.30 -2.93
C VAL A 62 2.91 -35.81 -3.94
N LYS A 63 3.83 -36.68 -4.37
CA LYS A 63 4.78 -36.35 -5.42
C LYS A 63 4.06 -35.94 -6.69
N ARG A 64 4.55 -34.86 -7.34
CA ARG A 64 3.96 -34.33 -8.57
C ARG A 64 3.72 -35.39 -9.64
N SER A 65 4.67 -36.30 -9.85
CA SER A 65 4.55 -37.38 -10.84
C SER A 65 3.37 -38.30 -10.57
N LEU A 66 3.14 -38.64 -9.29
CA LEU A 66 1.99 -39.46 -8.90
C LEU A 66 0.70 -38.67 -9.00
N ALA A 67 0.66 -37.42 -8.55
CA ALA A 67 -0.51 -36.56 -8.66
C ALA A 67 -0.97 -36.42 -10.11
N MET A 68 -0.05 -36.20 -11.05
CA MET A 68 -0.36 -36.11 -12.48
C MET A 68 -0.94 -37.43 -13.04
N ARG A 69 -0.39 -38.59 -12.63
CA ARG A 69 -0.91 -39.91 -13.02
C ARG A 69 -2.32 -40.15 -12.48
N LEU A 70 -2.59 -39.73 -11.23
CA LEU A 70 -3.92 -39.81 -10.61
C LEU A 70 -4.93 -38.91 -11.31
N MET A 71 -4.53 -37.70 -11.67
CA MET A 71 -5.34 -36.74 -12.42
C MET A 71 -5.70 -37.27 -13.83
N GLN A 72 -4.71 -37.83 -14.55
CA GLN A 72 -4.96 -38.43 -15.87
C GLN A 72 -5.90 -39.62 -15.83
N ALA A 73 -5.92 -40.36 -14.71
CA ALA A 73 -6.77 -41.49 -14.51
C ALA A 73 -8.15 -41.13 -13.92
N ASP A 74 -8.45 -39.86 -13.70
CA ASP A 74 -9.64 -39.36 -13.03
C ASP A 74 -9.85 -40.00 -11.62
N LYS A 75 -8.75 -40.15 -10.88
CA LYS A 75 -8.72 -40.73 -9.53
C LYS A 75 -8.33 -39.70 -8.49
N THR A 76 -8.96 -38.54 -8.54
CA THR A 76 -8.61 -37.35 -7.70
C THR A 76 -9.36 -37.26 -6.38
N LEU A 77 -10.33 -38.15 -6.13
CA LEU A 77 -11.19 -38.13 -4.93
C LEU A 77 -10.42 -38.10 -3.61
N ALA A 78 -9.24 -38.76 -3.58
CA ALA A 78 -8.37 -38.82 -2.40
C ALA A 78 -7.42 -37.64 -2.27
N LEU A 79 -7.38 -36.73 -3.26
CA LEU A 79 -6.43 -35.63 -3.34
C LEU A 79 -7.09 -34.28 -3.06
N THR A 80 -6.32 -33.42 -2.44
CA THR A 80 -6.53 -31.97 -2.49
C THR A 80 -5.33 -31.31 -3.15
N ALA A 81 -5.58 -30.30 -3.97
CA ALA A 81 -4.56 -29.55 -4.67
C ALA A 81 -4.61 -28.09 -4.21
N PHE A 82 -3.44 -27.54 -3.90
CA PHE A 82 -3.28 -26.12 -3.58
C PHE A 82 -2.34 -25.48 -4.58
N LYS A 83 -2.68 -24.28 -4.99
CA LYS A 83 -1.83 -23.42 -5.80
C LYS A 83 -1.38 -22.24 -4.96
N VAL A 84 -0.08 -22.04 -4.88
CA VAL A 84 0.55 -20.88 -4.25
C VAL A 84 1.13 -20.03 -5.36
N ASP A 85 0.69 -18.79 -5.47
CA ASP A 85 1.16 -17.87 -6.51
C ASP A 85 2.49 -17.24 -6.12
N THR A 86 3.26 -16.78 -7.11
CA THR A 86 4.51 -16.07 -6.89
C THR A 86 4.28 -14.81 -6.05
N GLY A 87 5.11 -14.60 -5.03
CA GLY A 87 4.98 -13.49 -4.08
C GLY A 87 4.03 -13.78 -2.91
N THR A 88 3.47 -14.99 -2.84
CA THR A 88 2.70 -15.45 -1.68
C THR A 88 3.38 -16.65 -1.02
N LEU A 89 3.12 -16.85 0.25
CA LEU A 89 3.52 -18.02 1.02
C LEU A 89 2.27 -18.76 1.48
N GLY A 90 2.28 -20.09 1.29
CA GLY A 90 1.23 -20.94 1.81
C GLY A 90 1.56 -21.42 3.22
N LEU A 91 0.64 -21.29 4.16
CA LEU A 91 0.70 -21.91 5.48
C LEU A 91 -0.22 -23.11 5.49
N LEU A 92 0.37 -24.30 5.55
CA LEU A 92 -0.36 -25.57 5.56
C LEU A 92 -0.78 -25.93 6.97
N TYR A 93 -2.04 -26.26 7.14
CA TYR A 93 -2.61 -26.76 8.39
C TYR A 93 -3.18 -28.14 8.17
N VAL A 94 -2.88 -29.04 9.09
CA VAL A 94 -3.43 -30.40 9.11
C VAL A 94 -4.19 -30.57 10.43
N ASP A 95 -5.48 -30.88 10.33
CA ASP A 95 -6.39 -30.99 11.47
C ASP A 95 -6.40 -29.74 12.37
N GLY A 96 -6.20 -28.56 11.76
CA GLY A 96 -6.17 -27.28 12.46
C GLY A 96 -4.80 -26.91 13.06
N ALA A 97 -3.82 -27.80 13.06
CA ALA A 97 -2.47 -27.51 13.52
C ALA A 97 -1.58 -27.06 12.35
N PHE A 98 -0.71 -26.07 12.59
CA PHE A 98 0.28 -25.66 11.60
C PHE A 98 1.28 -26.80 11.35
N ASP A 99 1.48 -27.14 10.08
CA ASP A 99 2.39 -28.21 9.66
C ASP A 99 3.67 -27.64 9.05
N ARG A 100 3.55 -26.92 7.94
CA ARG A 100 4.70 -26.34 7.21
C ARG A 100 4.31 -25.17 6.33
N THR A 101 5.32 -24.49 5.81
CA THR A 101 5.17 -23.49 4.75
C THR A 101 5.28 -24.13 3.36
N LEU A 102 4.58 -23.56 2.38
CA LEU A 102 4.62 -23.94 0.99
C LEU A 102 5.06 -22.75 0.13
N ASP A 103 6.11 -22.98 -0.63
CA ASP A 103 6.59 -22.01 -1.61
C ASP A 103 5.68 -21.94 -2.84
N ALA A 104 5.90 -20.92 -3.69
CA ALA A 104 5.15 -20.76 -4.93
C ALA A 104 5.19 -22.02 -5.80
N GLY A 105 4.02 -22.47 -6.24
CA GLY A 105 3.88 -23.67 -7.02
C GLY A 105 2.54 -24.38 -6.80
N SER A 106 2.45 -25.59 -7.36
CA SER A 106 1.31 -26.47 -7.16
C SER A 106 1.71 -27.60 -6.22
N HIS A 107 0.91 -27.83 -5.21
CA HIS A 107 1.12 -28.83 -4.17
C HIS A 107 -0.09 -29.75 -4.06
N TRP A 108 0.15 -31.03 -3.85
CA TRP A 108 -0.90 -32.05 -3.74
C TRP A 108 -0.73 -32.80 -2.44
N PHE A 109 -1.85 -33.04 -1.77
CA PHE A 109 -1.90 -33.75 -0.49
C PHE A 109 -2.99 -34.80 -0.51
N TRP A 110 -2.76 -35.90 0.22
CA TRP A 110 -3.81 -36.84 0.55
C TRP A 110 -4.80 -36.18 1.52
N LYS A 111 -6.11 -36.20 1.20
CA LYS A 111 -7.14 -35.68 2.09
C LYS A 111 -7.99 -36.81 2.72
N VAL A 112 -7.39 -37.95 2.96
CA VAL A 112 -8.07 -39.13 3.47
C VAL A 112 -7.89 -39.19 4.97
N GLY A 113 -9.01 -39.15 5.71
CA GLY A 113 -9.04 -39.23 7.17
C GLY A 113 -8.53 -38.02 7.92
N ARG A 114 -8.03 -36.98 7.21
CA ARG A 114 -7.48 -35.75 7.81
C ARG A 114 -7.93 -34.51 7.03
N VAL A 115 -8.07 -33.39 7.74
CA VAL A 115 -8.48 -32.12 7.14
C VAL A 115 -7.23 -31.31 6.82
N VAL A 116 -7.02 -31.04 5.52
CA VAL A 116 -5.88 -30.25 5.04
C VAL A 116 -6.38 -28.91 4.55
N THR A 117 -5.90 -27.83 5.14
CA THR A 117 -6.26 -26.45 4.78
C THR A 117 -5.03 -25.61 4.50
N LEU A 118 -5.19 -24.59 3.67
CA LEU A 118 -4.13 -23.67 3.30
C LEU A 118 -4.58 -22.23 3.57
N LYS A 119 -3.73 -21.46 4.29
CA LYS A 119 -3.85 -20.01 4.41
C LYS A 119 -2.77 -19.37 3.56
N LEU A 120 -3.16 -18.50 2.61
CA LEU A 120 -2.21 -17.75 1.79
C LEU A 120 -1.88 -16.41 2.45
N VAL A 121 -0.60 -16.05 2.45
CA VAL A 121 -0.09 -14.77 2.95
C VAL A 121 0.69 -14.11 1.84
N ASP A 122 0.31 -12.88 1.47
CA ASP A 122 1.03 -12.06 0.49
C ASP A 122 2.27 -11.46 1.14
N LEU A 123 3.45 -11.69 0.53
CA LEU A 123 4.74 -11.19 1.01
C LEU A 123 5.18 -9.90 0.30
N ARG A 124 4.43 -9.46 -0.69
CA ARG A 124 4.72 -8.26 -1.47
C ARG A 124 4.43 -7.00 -0.64
N HIS A 125 4.99 -5.88 -1.08
CA HIS A 125 4.62 -4.59 -0.50
C HIS A 125 3.16 -4.28 -0.79
N CYS A 126 2.41 -4.02 0.26
CA CYS A 126 1.01 -3.61 0.23
C CYS A 126 0.88 -2.22 0.82
N THR A 127 -0.16 -1.50 0.40
CA THR A 127 -0.53 -0.21 0.99
C THR A 127 -1.84 -0.37 1.73
N HIS A 128 -1.86 0.06 2.98
CA HIS A 128 -3.06 0.13 3.80
C HIS A 128 -3.46 1.58 4.03
N GLU A 129 -4.73 1.89 3.84
CA GLU A 129 -5.28 3.22 4.02
C GLU A 129 -6.23 3.27 5.21
N VAL A 130 -6.02 4.29 6.05
CA VAL A 130 -6.92 4.61 7.17
C VAL A 130 -7.58 5.94 6.83
N THR A 131 -8.86 5.91 6.48
CA THR A 131 -9.59 7.07 5.98
C THR A 131 -10.56 7.62 7.01
N GLY A 132 -10.83 8.94 6.92
CA GLY A 132 -11.92 9.58 7.64
C GLY A 132 -11.77 9.63 9.16
N GLN A 133 -10.54 9.60 9.69
CA GLN A 133 -10.32 9.67 11.13
C GLN A 133 -10.56 11.08 11.66
N GLU A 134 -11.56 11.24 12.52
CA GLU A 134 -11.82 12.49 13.21
C GLU A 134 -10.96 12.56 14.48
N ILE A 135 -10.16 13.61 14.57
CA ILE A 135 -9.22 13.84 15.65
C ILE A 135 -9.41 15.26 16.18
N LEU A 136 -9.46 15.40 17.49
CA LEU A 136 -9.48 16.69 18.15
C LEU A 136 -8.04 17.12 18.46
N THR A 137 -7.62 18.24 17.93
CA THR A 137 -6.32 18.84 18.19
C THR A 137 -6.22 19.43 19.60
N ARG A 138 -5.00 19.80 20.04
CA ARG A 138 -4.77 20.42 21.35
C ARG A 138 -5.56 21.73 21.54
N ASP A 139 -5.74 22.50 20.48
CA ASP A 139 -6.53 23.74 20.43
C ASP A 139 -8.03 23.52 20.18
N ARG A 140 -8.49 22.24 20.33
CA ARG A 140 -9.89 21.83 20.23
C ARG A 140 -10.53 22.02 18.87
N VAL A 141 -9.75 21.99 17.81
CA VAL A 141 -10.25 21.95 16.44
C VAL A 141 -10.41 20.49 16.02
N THR A 142 -11.59 20.10 15.56
CA THR A 142 -11.80 18.79 14.95
C THR A 142 -11.28 18.77 13.53
N VAL A 143 -10.36 17.89 13.24
CA VAL A 143 -9.83 17.66 11.90
C VAL A 143 -10.12 16.24 11.45
N ARG A 144 -10.40 16.04 10.17
CA ARG A 144 -10.49 14.71 9.56
C ARG A 144 -9.22 14.45 8.78
N VAL A 145 -8.60 13.29 9.06
CA VAL A 145 -7.31 12.92 8.45
C VAL A 145 -7.41 11.60 7.70
N ASN A 146 -6.64 11.49 6.63
CA ASN A 146 -6.42 10.27 5.89
C ASN A 146 -4.94 9.90 5.96
N LEU A 147 -4.69 8.64 6.30
CA LEU A 147 -3.34 8.08 6.44
C LEU A 147 -3.14 6.97 5.42
N SER A 148 -1.92 6.77 4.97
CA SER A 148 -1.52 5.58 4.25
C SER A 148 -0.22 5.03 4.82
N ALA A 149 -0.13 3.70 4.94
CA ALA A 149 1.05 2.99 5.39
C ALA A 149 1.42 1.91 4.38
N GLN A 150 2.68 1.88 3.99
CA GLN A 150 3.23 0.76 3.22
C GLN A 150 3.72 -0.29 4.20
N PHE A 151 3.40 -1.54 3.94
CA PHE A 151 3.85 -2.66 4.75
C PHE A 151 4.09 -3.90 3.91
N ARG A 152 4.84 -4.84 4.47
CA ARG A 152 4.96 -6.21 3.96
C ARG A 152 5.06 -7.19 5.13
N VAL A 153 4.69 -8.43 4.86
CA VAL A 153 4.88 -9.52 5.82
C VAL A 153 6.30 -10.07 5.66
N THR A 154 7.08 -10.05 6.73
CA THR A 154 8.44 -10.59 6.78
C THR A 154 8.47 -11.98 7.41
N ASP A 155 7.58 -12.25 8.36
CA ASP A 155 7.37 -13.56 8.96
C ASP A 155 5.89 -13.92 8.93
N ALA A 156 5.51 -14.73 7.93
CA ALA A 156 4.12 -15.13 7.71
C ALA A 156 3.60 -16.05 8.81
N VAL A 157 4.47 -16.89 9.38
CA VAL A 157 4.08 -17.82 10.46
C VAL A 157 3.78 -17.04 11.73
N LEU A 158 4.66 -16.11 12.08
CA LEU A 158 4.47 -15.22 13.22
C LEU A 158 3.20 -14.37 13.07
N ALA A 159 3.00 -13.77 11.90
CA ALA A 159 1.82 -12.96 11.60
C ALA A 159 0.51 -13.76 11.70
N ALA A 160 0.51 -15.01 11.21
CA ALA A 160 -0.68 -15.85 11.23
C ALA A 160 -0.98 -16.47 12.59
N THR A 161 0.02 -16.62 13.48
CA THR A 161 -0.14 -17.22 14.81
C THR A 161 -0.42 -16.20 15.91
N LYS A 162 0.17 -15.00 15.79
CA LYS A 162 0.00 -13.93 16.80
C LYS A 162 -1.33 -13.19 16.68
N THR A 163 -1.88 -13.09 15.49
CA THR A 163 -3.16 -12.39 15.27
C THR A 163 -3.99 -13.07 14.19
N PRO A 164 -5.32 -13.12 14.36
CA PRO A 164 -6.22 -13.63 13.31
C PRO A 164 -6.14 -12.79 12.04
N ASP A 165 -6.01 -11.45 12.19
CA ASP A 165 -5.95 -10.47 11.11
C ASP A 165 -4.89 -9.40 11.43
N PHE A 166 -3.76 -9.50 10.77
CA PHE A 166 -2.66 -8.56 10.93
C PHE A 166 -2.92 -7.21 10.23
N VAL A 167 -3.80 -7.17 9.22
CA VAL A 167 -4.20 -5.93 8.55
C VAL A 167 -5.06 -5.09 9.50
N GLU A 168 -6.00 -5.72 10.19
CA GLU A 168 -6.81 -5.07 11.22
C GLU A 168 -5.94 -4.62 12.41
N ALA A 169 -4.94 -5.40 12.81
CA ALA A 169 -3.99 -5.00 13.84
C ALA A 169 -3.18 -3.75 13.43
N LEU A 170 -2.69 -3.70 12.18
CA LEU A 170 -2.03 -2.52 11.61
C LEU A 170 -2.96 -1.31 11.59
N HIS A 171 -4.22 -1.51 11.16
CA HIS A 171 -5.22 -0.44 11.12
C HIS A 171 -5.42 0.20 12.50
N ARG A 172 -5.62 -0.61 13.53
CA ARG A 172 -5.79 -0.13 14.91
C ARG A 172 -4.55 0.56 15.47
N SER A 173 -3.37 0.01 15.19
CA SER A 173 -2.11 0.61 15.62
C SER A 173 -1.91 1.99 15.01
N LEU A 174 -2.17 2.14 13.70
CA LEU A 174 -2.15 3.42 13.00
C LEU A 174 -3.15 4.42 13.61
N GLN A 175 -4.40 4.00 13.83
CA GLN A 175 -5.40 4.87 14.44
C GLN A 175 -4.98 5.39 15.81
N LEU A 176 -4.49 4.50 16.68
CA LEU A 176 -4.12 4.86 18.05
C LEU A 176 -2.89 5.77 18.10
N ALA A 177 -1.83 5.41 17.36
CA ALA A 177 -0.60 6.18 17.35
C ALA A 177 -0.82 7.58 16.77
N PHE A 178 -1.55 7.70 15.67
CA PHE A 178 -1.83 8.99 15.06
C PHE A 178 -2.83 9.83 15.85
N ARG A 179 -3.85 9.22 16.46
CA ARG A 179 -4.75 9.95 17.34
C ARG A 179 -3.99 10.57 18.53
N LYS A 180 -3.06 9.83 19.12
CA LYS A 180 -2.21 10.31 20.22
C LYS A 180 -1.27 11.44 19.74
N SER A 181 -0.56 11.25 18.64
CA SER A 181 0.38 12.22 18.10
C SER A 181 -0.31 13.50 17.63
N LEU A 182 -1.36 13.40 16.81
CA LEU A 182 -2.10 14.55 16.29
C LEU A 182 -2.89 15.29 17.37
N GLY A 183 -3.47 14.57 18.32
CA GLY A 183 -4.19 15.17 19.46
C GLY A 183 -3.31 15.97 20.42
N SER A 184 -2.01 15.77 20.42
CA SER A 184 -1.04 16.55 21.21
C SER A 184 -0.60 17.84 20.54
N LYS A 185 -0.92 18.06 19.27
CA LYS A 185 -0.48 19.19 18.44
C LYS A 185 -1.60 20.21 18.24
N THR A 186 -1.24 21.47 17.96
CA THR A 186 -2.18 22.48 17.48
C THR A 186 -2.42 22.33 15.98
N LEU A 187 -3.47 22.99 15.47
CA LEU A 187 -3.73 23.01 14.02
C LEU A 187 -2.58 23.62 13.23
N ASP A 188 -1.99 24.70 13.72
CA ASP A 188 -0.88 25.38 13.07
C ASP A 188 0.38 24.48 13.01
N GLU A 189 0.68 23.76 14.08
CA GLU A 189 1.77 22.77 14.12
C GLU A 189 1.52 21.62 13.12
N LEU A 190 0.27 21.17 12.99
CA LEU A 190 -0.12 20.13 12.03
C LEU A 190 0.02 20.57 10.57
N LEU A 191 -0.32 21.81 10.27
CA LEU A 191 -0.25 22.35 8.92
C LEU A 191 1.17 22.77 8.54
N GLY A 192 1.96 23.20 9.54
CA GLY A 192 3.34 23.71 9.34
C GLY A 192 4.36 22.58 9.18
N ASP A 193 4.30 21.52 9.97
CA ASP A 193 5.28 20.43 9.96
C ASP A 193 4.63 19.04 9.99
N LYS A 194 4.10 18.63 8.85
CA LYS A 194 3.52 17.30 8.67
C LYS A 194 4.55 16.17 8.84
N ALA A 195 5.82 16.43 8.57
CA ALA A 195 6.87 15.42 8.61
C ALA A 195 7.24 15.03 10.06
N ALA A 196 7.39 16.01 10.96
CA ALA A 196 7.72 15.76 12.36
C ALA A 196 6.64 14.97 13.10
N VAL A 197 5.36 15.22 12.77
CA VAL A 197 4.24 14.49 13.34
C VAL A 197 4.27 13.00 13.00
N ASN A 198 4.74 12.66 11.80
CA ASN A 198 4.78 11.29 11.33
C ASN A 198 5.89 10.46 11.99
N VAL A 199 7.00 11.06 12.42
CA VAL A 199 8.18 10.31 12.88
C VAL A 199 7.92 9.55 14.19
N GLU A 200 7.35 10.21 15.19
CA GLU A 200 7.10 9.59 16.50
C GLU A 200 6.01 8.51 16.43
N ALA A 201 4.88 8.82 15.78
CA ALA A 201 3.78 7.88 15.59
C ALA A 201 4.23 6.68 14.74
N ALA A 202 5.03 6.92 13.69
CA ALA A 202 5.57 5.88 12.84
C ALA A 202 6.51 4.92 13.58
N ALA A 203 7.34 5.43 14.50
CA ALA A 203 8.24 4.59 15.28
C ALA A 203 7.47 3.63 16.19
N GLU A 204 6.41 4.11 16.86
CA GLU A 204 5.54 3.29 17.69
C GLU A 204 4.86 2.18 16.89
N VAL A 205 4.28 2.52 15.72
CA VAL A 205 3.62 1.54 14.84
C VAL A 205 4.61 0.50 14.33
N ARG A 206 5.81 0.92 13.87
CA ARG A 206 6.84 0.00 13.37
C ARG A 206 7.27 -1.01 14.43
N ALA A 207 7.48 -0.55 15.67
CA ALA A 207 7.85 -1.44 16.77
C ALA A 207 6.75 -2.48 17.06
N GLN A 208 5.49 -2.05 17.17
CA GLN A 208 4.37 -2.94 17.42
C GLN A 208 4.16 -3.96 16.28
N MET A 209 4.33 -3.53 15.02
CA MET A 209 4.13 -4.40 13.86
C MET A 209 5.30 -5.37 13.65
N ALA A 210 6.52 -4.99 14.01
CA ALA A 210 7.67 -5.89 13.99
C ALA A 210 7.47 -7.10 14.90
N ASP A 211 6.84 -6.93 16.07
CA ASP A 211 6.49 -8.02 16.99
C ASP A 211 5.46 -9.01 16.41
N LEU A 212 4.75 -8.59 15.37
CA LEU A 212 3.79 -9.41 14.61
C LEU A 212 4.37 -9.96 13.31
N GLY A 213 5.65 -9.76 13.03
CA GLY A 213 6.29 -10.22 11.79
C GLY A 213 5.96 -9.37 10.56
N LEU A 214 5.61 -8.10 10.75
CA LEU A 214 5.38 -7.13 9.68
C LEU A 214 6.47 -6.06 9.68
N GLU A 215 6.94 -5.71 8.51
CA GLU A 215 7.75 -4.52 8.28
C GLU A 215 6.87 -3.39 7.76
N VAL A 216 6.84 -2.26 8.46
CA VAL A 216 6.11 -1.07 8.07
C VAL A 216 7.11 -0.03 7.55
N GLY A 217 6.99 0.30 6.27
CA GLY A 217 7.80 1.29 5.57
C GLY A 217 7.33 2.72 5.82
N ASP A 218 6.99 3.41 4.73
CA ASP A 218 6.56 4.79 4.81
C ASP A 218 5.11 4.89 5.30
N ILE A 219 4.92 5.76 6.29
CA ILE A 219 3.62 6.16 6.78
C ILE A 219 3.44 7.63 6.43
N ALA A 220 2.40 7.93 5.65
CA ALA A 220 2.12 9.28 5.18
C ALA A 220 0.76 9.77 5.64
N LEU A 221 0.74 10.99 6.15
CA LEU A 221 -0.48 11.77 6.32
C LEU A 221 -0.85 12.35 4.96
N LYS A 222 -1.88 11.77 4.30
CA LYS A 222 -2.31 12.19 2.96
C LYS A 222 -2.99 13.56 3.01
N ASP A 223 -4.09 13.63 3.72
CA ASP A 223 -4.95 14.81 3.77
C ASP A 223 -5.31 15.18 5.19
N VAL A 224 -5.39 16.49 5.44
CA VAL A 224 -5.98 17.08 6.63
C VAL A 224 -7.18 17.91 6.18
N ILE A 225 -8.37 17.44 6.49
CA ILE A 225 -9.62 18.07 6.07
C ILE A 225 -10.20 18.84 7.26
N LEU A 226 -10.36 20.13 7.10
CA LEU A 226 -10.97 21.00 8.09
C LEU A 226 -12.50 21.07 7.91
N PRO A 227 -13.28 21.25 8.98
CA PRO A 227 -14.68 21.62 8.88
C PRO A 227 -14.86 22.90 8.05
N GLY A 228 -15.98 22.99 7.33
CA GLY A 228 -16.23 24.11 6.40
C GLY A 228 -16.05 25.49 7.03
N GLU A 229 -16.68 25.72 8.19
CA GLU A 229 -16.60 26.98 8.93
C GLU A 229 -15.15 27.36 9.30
N MET A 230 -14.35 26.39 9.77
CA MET A 230 -12.97 26.62 10.15
C MET A 230 -12.09 26.90 8.92
N ARG A 231 -12.35 26.23 7.81
CA ARG A 231 -11.66 26.50 6.53
C ARG A 231 -11.91 27.92 6.04
N ASP A 232 -13.14 28.43 6.18
CA ASP A 232 -13.51 29.79 5.76
C ASP A 232 -12.83 30.83 6.64
N ILE A 233 -12.76 30.61 7.95
CA ILE A 233 -12.01 31.46 8.89
C ILE A 233 -10.52 31.47 8.52
N MET A 234 -9.92 30.31 8.30
CA MET A 234 -8.51 30.20 7.93
C MET A 234 -8.20 30.90 6.60
N ASN A 235 -9.08 30.76 5.61
CA ASN A 235 -8.94 31.44 4.33
C ASN A 235 -8.98 32.98 4.52
N THR A 236 -9.84 33.47 5.39
CA THR A 236 -9.93 34.93 5.70
C THR A 236 -8.64 35.41 6.38
N VAL A 237 -8.09 34.66 7.33
CA VAL A 237 -6.83 35.00 8.00
C VAL A 237 -5.67 35.00 7.00
N VAL A 238 -5.56 33.98 6.17
CA VAL A 238 -4.50 33.87 5.15
C VAL A 238 -4.62 35.01 4.14
N ALA A 239 -5.84 35.35 3.69
CA ALA A 239 -6.08 36.48 2.79
C ALA A 239 -5.61 37.80 3.40
N ALA A 240 -5.94 38.06 4.68
CA ALA A 240 -5.52 39.27 5.39
C ALA A 240 -4.01 39.34 5.57
N GLN A 241 -3.35 38.22 5.88
CA GLN A 241 -1.89 38.15 5.97
C GLN A 241 -1.22 38.46 4.62
N LYS A 242 -1.71 37.86 3.53
CA LYS A 242 -1.19 38.08 2.19
C LYS A 242 -1.38 39.53 1.72
N GLU A 243 -2.50 40.13 2.07
CA GLU A 243 -2.75 41.55 1.79
C GLU A 243 -1.78 42.45 2.58
N ALA A 244 -1.55 42.17 3.86
CA ALA A 244 -0.58 42.89 4.67
C ALA A 244 0.84 42.78 4.10
N GLU A 245 1.28 41.56 3.73
CA GLU A 245 2.59 41.32 3.07
C GLU A 245 2.67 42.13 1.75
N ALA A 246 1.67 42.08 0.92
CA ALA A 246 1.60 42.83 -0.35
C ALA A 246 1.71 44.35 -0.12
N ASN A 247 1.02 44.88 0.91
CA ASN A 247 1.09 46.29 1.29
C ASN A 247 2.49 46.69 1.79
N VAL A 248 3.18 45.83 2.54
CA VAL A 248 4.56 46.09 2.97
C VAL A 248 5.49 46.15 1.76
N ILE A 249 5.37 45.19 0.83
CA ILE A 249 6.15 45.19 -0.42
C ILE A 249 5.88 46.46 -1.23
N ARG A 250 4.60 46.81 -1.45
CA ARG A 250 4.21 48.03 -2.19
C ARG A 250 4.85 49.28 -1.59
N ARG A 251 4.74 49.47 -0.26
CA ARG A 251 5.33 50.63 0.43
C ARG A 251 6.85 50.66 0.32
N ARG A 252 7.50 49.49 0.36
CA ARG A 252 8.96 49.39 0.17
C ARG A 252 9.37 49.85 -1.24
N GLU A 253 8.63 49.36 -2.26
CA GLU A 253 8.89 49.72 -3.64
C GLU A 253 8.58 51.23 -3.90
N GLU A 254 7.50 51.77 -3.36
CA GLU A 254 7.20 53.21 -3.42
C GLU A 254 8.30 54.04 -2.78
N THR A 255 8.80 53.63 -1.61
CA THR A 255 9.89 54.28 -0.93
C THR A 255 11.20 54.23 -1.75
N SER A 256 11.48 53.07 -2.36
CA SER A 256 12.64 52.87 -3.23
C SER A 256 12.54 53.76 -4.49
N ALA A 257 11.39 53.76 -5.11
CA ALA A 257 11.10 54.60 -6.29
C ALA A 257 11.26 56.11 -5.94
N THR A 258 10.69 56.53 -4.82
CA THR A 258 10.80 57.93 -4.35
C THR A 258 12.25 58.34 -4.07
N ARG A 259 13.06 57.47 -3.43
CA ARG A 259 14.49 57.69 -3.23
C ARG A 259 15.25 57.78 -4.55
N SER A 260 14.92 56.90 -5.51
CA SER A 260 15.53 56.96 -6.85
C SER A 260 15.21 58.25 -7.57
N LEU A 261 13.93 58.70 -7.51
CA LEU A 261 13.52 60.01 -8.06
C LEU A 261 14.23 61.17 -7.40
N LEU A 262 14.39 61.17 -6.07
CA LEU A 262 15.08 62.18 -5.30
C LEU A 262 16.59 62.26 -5.68
N ASN A 263 17.23 61.08 -5.81
CA ASN A 263 18.61 60.99 -6.28
C ASN A 263 18.75 61.52 -7.71
N THR A 264 17.83 61.17 -8.60
CA THR A 264 17.80 61.64 -9.97
C THR A 264 17.63 63.15 -10.01
N ALA A 265 16.68 63.70 -9.24
CA ALA A 265 16.46 65.14 -9.13
C ALA A 265 17.71 65.88 -8.58
N LYS A 266 18.40 65.30 -7.60
CA LYS A 266 19.66 65.86 -7.08
C LYS A 266 20.75 65.91 -8.15
N VAL A 267 20.95 64.81 -8.89
CA VAL A 267 21.93 64.75 -10.00
C VAL A 267 21.55 65.80 -11.11
N MET A 268 20.28 65.98 -11.40
CA MET A 268 19.81 66.96 -12.36
C MET A 268 20.01 68.39 -11.89
N SER A 269 19.84 68.71 -10.58
CA SER A 269 20.07 70.02 -10.02
C SER A 269 21.54 70.43 -10.04
N GLU A 270 22.43 69.45 -9.95
CA GLU A 270 23.91 69.64 -9.98
C GLU A 270 24.46 69.70 -11.43
N ASN A 271 23.63 69.26 -12.43
CA ASN A 271 24.06 69.22 -13.84
C ASN A 271 23.01 69.82 -14.80
N PRO A 272 23.09 71.11 -15.14
CA PRO A 272 22.09 71.78 -16.00
C PRO A 272 21.92 71.17 -17.38
N VAL A 273 22.94 70.48 -17.94
CA VAL A 273 22.89 69.81 -19.23
C VAL A 273 21.94 68.61 -19.17
N MET A 274 22.00 67.86 -18.07
CA MET A 274 21.11 66.70 -17.82
C MET A 274 19.65 67.11 -17.65
N LEU A 275 19.41 68.26 -16.97
CA LEU A 275 18.10 68.79 -16.82
C LEU A 275 17.49 69.11 -18.21
N ARG A 276 18.28 69.80 -19.08
CA ARG A 276 17.86 70.18 -20.42
C ARG A 276 17.59 68.99 -21.33
N LEU A 277 18.37 67.94 -21.20
CA LEU A 277 18.12 66.67 -21.93
C LEU A 277 16.79 66.00 -21.50
N LYS A 278 16.45 66.01 -20.22
CA LYS A 278 15.19 65.45 -19.69
C LYS A 278 13.99 66.30 -20.07
N GLU A 279 14.11 67.62 -20.17
CA GLU A 279 13.07 68.49 -20.72
C GLU A 279 12.79 68.17 -22.17
N LEU A 280 13.80 67.92 -22.98
CA LEU A 280 13.67 67.58 -24.39
C LEU A 280 13.01 66.20 -24.55
N GLU A 281 13.40 65.24 -23.73
CA GLU A 281 12.80 63.88 -23.69
C GLU A 281 11.33 63.95 -23.28
N ALA A 282 10.98 64.76 -22.28
CA ALA A 282 9.59 64.96 -21.87
C ALA A 282 8.75 65.61 -22.98
N LEU A 283 9.33 66.59 -23.71
CA LEU A 283 8.69 67.22 -24.87
C LEU A 283 8.47 66.22 -26.00
N GLU A 284 9.42 65.33 -26.25
CA GLU A 284 9.30 64.26 -27.25
C GLU A 284 8.14 63.31 -26.92
N VAL A 285 8.02 62.91 -25.66
CA VAL A 285 6.91 62.06 -25.19
C VAL A 285 5.55 62.75 -25.32
N VAL A 286 5.48 64.05 -25.06
CA VAL A 286 4.25 64.88 -25.23
C VAL A 286 3.94 65.04 -26.71
N ALA A 287 4.96 65.36 -27.54
CA ALA A 287 4.79 65.50 -28.99
C ALA A 287 4.30 64.24 -29.67
N GLY A 288 4.74 63.04 -29.17
CA GLY A 288 4.27 61.76 -29.67
C GLY A 288 2.81 61.41 -29.29
N LYS A 289 2.18 62.14 -28.37
CA LYS A 289 0.81 61.92 -27.88
C LYS A 289 -0.22 62.94 -28.35
N VAL A 290 0.19 64.01 -29.08
CA VAL A 290 -0.67 65.04 -29.54
C VAL A 290 -0.48 65.28 -31.05
N ASP A 291 -1.57 65.52 -31.79
CA ASP A 291 -1.53 65.70 -33.25
C ASP A 291 -0.88 67.09 -33.66
N LYS A 292 -0.88 68.02 -32.73
CA LYS A 292 -0.28 69.36 -33.00
C LYS A 292 0.25 69.95 -31.69
N LEU A 293 1.55 70.21 -31.65
CA LEU A 293 2.25 70.88 -30.54
C LEU A 293 2.72 72.28 -31.06
N THR A 294 2.29 73.36 -30.39
CA THR A 294 2.76 74.76 -30.69
C THR A 294 3.56 75.23 -29.48
N VAL A 295 4.84 75.46 -29.66
CA VAL A 295 5.74 75.92 -28.58
C VAL A 295 6.00 77.42 -28.79
N HIS A 296 5.53 78.23 -27.82
CA HIS A 296 5.79 79.67 -27.78
C HIS A 296 7.01 79.97 -26.92
N ASN A 297 7.87 80.85 -27.38
CA ASN A 297 9.13 81.25 -26.69
C ASN A 297 10.18 80.17 -26.42
N GLY A 298 10.21 79.14 -27.22
CA GLY A 298 11.09 78.04 -26.99
C GLY A 298 10.74 77.27 -25.71
N THR A 299 11.62 76.38 -25.29
CA THR A 299 11.37 75.55 -24.12
C THR A 299 11.39 76.30 -22.78
N GLN A 300 11.86 77.54 -22.74
CA GLN A 300 11.84 78.42 -21.54
C GLN A 300 10.45 78.96 -21.15
N GLY A 301 9.50 79.04 -22.10
CA GLY A 301 8.17 79.47 -21.83
C GLY A 301 7.22 78.47 -21.22
N LEU A 302 7.62 77.17 -21.11
CA LEU A 302 6.80 76.13 -20.54
C LEU A 302 6.99 75.93 -19.03
N MET A 303 7.93 76.66 -18.41
CA MET A 303 8.25 76.48 -17.02
C MET A 303 8.20 77.74 -16.14
N THR A 304 7.44 78.74 -16.60
CA THR A 304 7.06 79.91 -15.77
C THR A 304 5.60 79.80 -15.43
N ASP A 305 5.33 79.53 -14.13
CA ASP A 305 4.18 79.41 -13.25
C ASP A 305 3.70 77.99 -12.95
#